data_7321c9a6a9855cc8b52f3148fddd9984
#
_entry.id   7321c9a6a9855cc8b52f3148fddd9984
#
_cell.length_a   1.000
_cell.length_b   1.000
_cell.length_c   1.000
_cell.angle_alpha   90.00
_cell.angle_beta   90.00
_cell.angle_gamma   90.00
#
_symmetry.space_group_name_H-M   'P 1'
#
loop_
_entity.id
_entity.type
_entity.pdbx_description
1 polymer ?
#
loop_
_entity_poly.entity_id
_entity_poly.type
_entity_poly.pdbx_seq_one_letter_code
_entity_poly.pdbx_strand_id
1 'polypeptide(L)'
;MLALGAGFSVASIYYAQPLLPLMGSDLHLSIEGMGMVPTLTQAGYALGILFLLPLGDRHDRRTLILIKSAALALFLLGCSLTGQLHSLLLTSLLIGMAATMAQDIVPAAAILAPEGKQGKTVGTVMTGLLLGILLSRTVSGVVGEAFGWRVMYQLAAASIAFVGAVMWAVLPRFAIHSTLSYPALMRSMEHLWRRYPALRRAALAQGFLSIAFSAFWSTLAVMLLERYHLGSAVAGGFGIAGAAGALAAPLAGGLADKLGAGKVTQLGAALVTLSFALMFMMPALGVHGQLILIALSAVGFDLGLQSSLVAHQNLVYSLEPQARGRLNALLFTVIFIGMALGSALGSNIYTLAGWSGVVALATLCGAIALAIRVIESARVLSAQAERV
;
A
#
# COMPACT_ATOMS: atom_id res chain seq x y z
N MET A 1 8.85 5.53 -19.15
CA MET A 1 9.23 6.57 -18.20
C MET A 1 8.20 6.80 -17.09
N LEU A 2 6.93 7.17 -17.39
CA LEU A 2 5.87 7.29 -16.37
C LEU A 2 5.73 6.04 -15.51
N ALA A 3 5.85 4.85 -16.10
CA ALA A 3 5.84 3.57 -15.37
C ALA A 3 6.99 3.46 -14.35
N LEU A 4 8.20 3.90 -14.71
CA LEU A 4 9.34 3.95 -13.78
C LEU A 4 9.12 4.98 -12.67
N GLY A 5 8.59 6.16 -13.01
CA GLY A 5 8.27 7.20 -12.03
C GLY A 5 7.23 6.75 -11.02
N ALA A 6 6.16 6.11 -11.47
CA ALA A 6 5.14 5.52 -10.59
C ALA A 6 5.72 4.39 -9.73
N GLY A 7 6.54 3.51 -10.34
CA GLY A 7 7.17 2.39 -9.65
C GLY A 7 8.15 2.83 -8.55
N PHE A 8 9.12 3.69 -8.85
CA PHE A 8 10.07 4.18 -7.86
C PHE A 8 9.41 5.01 -6.76
N SER A 9 8.39 5.80 -7.11
CA SER A 9 7.65 6.59 -6.14
C SER A 9 6.94 5.70 -5.12
N VAL A 10 6.15 4.73 -5.58
CA VAL A 10 5.42 3.82 -4.67
C VAL A 10 6.37 2.87 -3.93
N ALA A 11 7.48 2.46 -4.54
CA ALA A 11 8.50 1.63 -3.91
C ALA A 11 9.05 2.28 -2.63
N SER A 12 9.14 3.62 -2.60
CA SER A 12 9.65 4.39 -1.46
C SER A 12 8.87 4.16 -0.16
N ILE A 13 7.61 3.74 -0.25
CA ILE A 13 6.77 3.46 0.92
C ILE A 13 7.17 2.16 1.61
N TYR A 14 7.80 1.24 0.87
CA TYR A 14 8.05 -0.13 1.32
C TYR A 14 9.52 -0.44 1.60
N TYR A 15 10.47 0.45 1.25
CA TYR A 15 11.90 0.21 1.43
C TYR A 15 12.28 -0.05 2.89
N ALA A 16 11.63 0.62 3.84
CA ALA A 16 11.95 0.47 5.26
C ALA A 16 11.74 -0.93 5.80
N GLN A 17 10.72 -1.67 5.31
CA GLN A 17 10.27 -2.91 5.93
C GLN A 17 11.37 -3.97 6.14
N PRO A 18 12.16 -4.38 5.13
CA PRO A 18 13.26 -5.32 5.34
C PRO A 18 14.48 -4.68 6.01
N LEU A 19 14.57 -3.34 6.06
CA LEU A 19 15.69 -2.59 6.63
C LEU A 19 15.54 -2.28 8.11
N LEU A 20 14.37 -2.54 8.71
CA LEU A 20 14.07 -2.19 10.11
C LEU A 20 15.11 -2.73 11.09
N PRO A 21 15.60 -4.00 11.00
CA PRO A 21 16.65 -4.48 11.89
C PRO A 21 17.97 -3.71 11.74
N LEU A 22 18.35 -3.33 10.52
CA LEU A 22 19.56 -2.55 10.25
C LEU A 22 19.47 -1.13 10.82
N MET A 23 18.30 -0.48 10.65
CA MET A 23 18.00 0.82 11.25
C MET A 23 17.99 0.74 12.77
N GLY A 24 17.39 -0.32 13.32
CA GLY A 24 17.30 -0.58 14.75
C GLY A 24 18.67 -0.71 15.39
N SER A 25 19.57 -1.51 14.80
CA SER A 25 20.93 -1.70 15.31
C SER A 25 21.80 -0.43 15.20
N ASP A 26 21.67 0.32 14.12
CA ASP A 26 22.47 1.52 13.84
C ASP A 26 22.05 2.73 14.69
N LEU A 27 20.76 2.89 14.93
CA LEU A 27 20.18 4.01 15.68
C LEU A 27 19.73 3.62 17.10
N HIS A 28 20.02 2.41 17.56
CA HIS A 28 19.64 1.85 18.87
C HIS A 28 18.14 1.99 19.17
N LEU A 29 17.29 1.63 18.18
CA LEU A 29 15.85 1.75 18.30
C LEU A 29 15.23 0.49 18.95
N SER A 30 14.19 0.70 19.75
CA SER A 30 13.30 -0.38 20.20
C SER A 30 12.47 -0.93 19.03
N ILE A 31 11.86 -2.09 19.20
CA ILE A 31 10.99 -2.71 18.17
C ILE A 31 9.82 -1.78 17.84
N GLU A 32 9.23 -1.14 18.86
CA GLU A 32 8.16 -0.15 18.67
C GLU A 32 8.66 1.07 17.88
N GLY A 33 9.87 1.56 18.19
CA GLY A 33 10.52 2.65 17.47
C GLY A 33 10.74 2.31 16.00
N MET A 34 11.22 1.09 15.70
CA MET A 34 11.35 0.60 14.33
C MET A 34 10.00 0.55 13.61
N GLY A 35 8.94 0.05 14.26
CA GLY A 35 7.59 -0.01 13.69
C GLY A 35 6.98 1.35 13.39
N MET A 36 7.41 2.41 14.07
CA MET A 36 6.95 3.78 13.78
C MET A 36 7.45 4.31 12.43
N VAL A 37 8.54 3.78 11.87
CA VAL A 37 9.08 4.20 10.56
C VAL A 37 8.06 3.91 9.44
N PRO A 38 7.63 2.67 9.18
CA PRO A 38 6.60 2.39 8.19
C PRO A 38 5.24 2.98 8.60
N THR A 39 4.93 3.09 9.90
CA THR A 39 3.70 3.75 10.39
C THR A 39 3.59 5.17 9.85
N LEU A 40 4.63 6.00 10.06
CA LEU A 40 4.60 7.39 9.61
C LEU A 40 4.72 7.52 8.11
N THR A 41 5.46 6.64 7.42
CA THR A 41 5.49 6.62 5.95
C THR A 41 4.09 6.38 5.37
N GLN A 42 3.36 5.42 5.90
CA GLN A 42 2.01 5.08 5.45
C GLN A 42 0.98 6.13 5.86
N ALA A 43 1.09 6.69 7.06
CA ALA A 43 0.27 7.82 7.50
C ALA A 43 0.50 9.06 6.60
N GLY A 44 1.76 9.35 6.27
CA GLY A 44 2.11 10.41 5.33
C GLY A 44 1.48 10.19 3.96
N TYR A 45 1.49 8.95 3.45
CA TYR A 45 0.86 8.62 2.19
C TYR A 45 -0.67 8.79 2.24
N ALA A 46 -1.32 8.38 3.34
CA ALA A 46 -2.74 8.62 3.58
C ALA A 46 -3.08 10.12 3.56
N LEU A 47 -2.29 10.93 4.28
CA LEU A 47 -2.44 12.39 4.28
C LEU A 47 -2.21 12.99 2.90
N GLY A 48 -1.20 12.50 2.18
CA GLY A 48 -0.91 12.94 0.81
C GLY A 48 -2.05 12.62 -0.17
N ILE A 49 -2.66 11.43 -0.08
CA ILE A 49 -3.84 11.09 -0.90
C ILE A 49 -5.02 12.00 -0.54
N LEU A 50 -5.28 12.20 0.75
CA LEU A 50 -6.43 12.97 1.20
C LEU A 50 -6.32 14.46 0.82
N PHE A 51 -5.13 15.05 1.02
CA PHE A 51 -4.94 16.49 0.90
C PHE A 51 -4.20 16.94 -0.36
N LEU A 52 -3.24 16.16 -0.87
CA LEU A 52 -2.42 16.59 -2.02
C LEU A 52 -2.96 16.08 -3.36
N LEU A 53 -3.62 14.92 -3.38
CA LEU A 53 -4.14 14.37 -4.65
C LEU A 53 -5.24 15.25 -5.26
N PRO A 54 -6.19 15.84 -4.51
CA PRO A 54 -7.20 16.75 -5.09
C PRO A 54 -6.62 18.01 -5.72
N LEU A 55 -5.38 18.40 -5.38
CA LEU A 55 -4.71 19.54 -6.05
C LEU A 55 -4.48 19.26 -7.53
N GLY A 56 -4.38 17.99 -7.96
CA GLY A 56 -4.21 17.59 -9.35
C GLY A 56 -5.40 17.94 -10.25
N ASP A 57 -6.57 18.22 -9.68
CA ASP A 57 -7.74 18.70 -10.44
C ASP A 57 -7.69 20.22 -10.66
N ARG A 58 -6.92 20.96 -9.85
CA ARG A 58 -6.85 22.44 -9.86
C ARG A 58 -5.57 23.02 -10.42
N HIS A 59 -4.49 22.26 -10.45
CA HIS A 59 -3.17 22.71 -10.86
C HIS A 59 -2.65 21.84 -12.00
N ASP A 60 -1.73 22.38 -12.75
CA ASP A 60 -1.03 21.62 -13.78
C ASP A 60 -0.36 20.37 -13.15
N ARG A 61 -0.79 19.19 -13.57
CA ARG A 61 -0.28 17.91 -13.08
C ARG A 61 1.23 17.76 -13.26
N ARG A 62 1.79 18.33 -14.35
CA ARG A 62 3.25 18.37 -14.54
C ARG A 62 3.92 19.04 -13.37
N THR A 63 3.48 20.24 -13.00
CA THR A 63 4.05 21.00 -11.89
C THR A 63 3.97 20.22 -10.57
N LEU A 64 2.82 19.59 -10.28
CA LEU A 64 2.65 18.78 -9.06
C LEU A 64 3.56 17.55 -9.05
N ILE A 65 3.65 16.82 -10.15
CA ILE A 65 4.55 15.66 -10.29
C ILE A 65 6.01 16.08 -10.05
N LEU A 66 6.45 17.18 -10.64
CA LEU A 66 7.81 17.66 -10.50
C LEU A 66 8.15 18.16 -9.09
N ILE A 67 7.24 18.90 -8.45
CA ILE A 67 7.40 19.34 -7.06
C ILE A 67 7.48 18.13 -6.13
N LYS A 68 6.55 17.16 -6.27
CA LYS A 68 6.56 15.95 -5.45
C LYS A 68 7.79 15.08 -5.71
N SER A 69 8.26 14.99 -6.96
CA SER A 69 9.51 14.29 -7.31
C SER A 69 10.72 14.91 -6.63
N ALA A 70 10.88 16.24 -6.73
CA ALA A 70 11.98 16.94 -6.07
C ALA A 70 11.90 16.80 -4.54
N ALA A 71 10.72 16.97 -3.95
CA ALA A 71 10.50 16.81 -2.52
C ALA A 71 10.80 15.36 -2.07
N LEU A 72 10.34 14.34 -2.81
CA LEU A 72 10.61 12.96 -2.49
C LEU A 72 12.09 12.64 -2.52
N ALA A 73 12.82 13.10 -3.54
CA ALA A 73 14.28 12.92 -3.63
C ALA A 73 15.00 13.57 -2.44
N LEU A 74 14.61 14.80 -2.08
CA LEU A 74 15.18 15.51 -0.93
C LEU A 74 14.88 14.81 0.39
N PHE A 75 13.65 14.31 0.59
CA PHE A 75 13.28 13.62 1.82
C PHE A 75 13.95 12.24 1.93
N LEU A 76 14.09 11.51 0.84
CA LEU A 76 14.87 10.26 0.80
C LEU A 76 16.33 10.49 1.14
N LEU A 77 16.96 11.53 0.54
CA LEU A 77 18.31 11.90 0.87
C LEU A 77 18.43 12.35 2.33
N GLY A 78 17.52 13.20 2.79
CA GLY A 78 17.43 13.61 4.20
C GLY A 78 17.31 12.44 5.14
N CYS A 79 16.47 11.45 4.82
CA CYS A 79 16.31 10.22 5.60
C CYS A 79 17.64 9.46 5.73
N SER A 80 18.42 9.36 4.65
CA SER A 80 19.74 8.69 4.67
C SER A 80 20.77 9.37 5.59
N LEU A 81 20.56 10.64 5.91
CA LEU A 81 21.46 11.44 6.74
C LEU A 81 21.01 11.52 8.21
N THR A 82 19.88 10.92 8.55
CA THR A 82 19.35 10.96 9.92
C THR A 82 20.22 10.16 10.89
N GLY A 83 20.41 10.71 12.08
CA GLY A 83 21.11 10.05 13.19
C GLY A 83 20.24 9.88 14.45
N GLN A 84 18.97 10.26 14.38
CA GLN A 84 18.04 10.22 15.51
C GLN A 84 16.63 9.77 15.08
N LEU A 85 15.92 9.13 15.99
CA LEU A 85 14.58 8.63 15.72
C LEU A 85 13.62 9.76 15.25
N HIS A 86 13.59 10.90 15.89
CA HIS A 86 12.64 11.97 15.55
C HIS A 86 12.84 12.50 14.10
N SER A 87 14.09 12.69 13.67
CA SER A 87 14.38 13.11 12.30
C SER A 87 14.05 12.01 11.28
N LEU A 88 14.30 10.74 11.63
CA LEU A 88 13.91 9.58 10.83
C LEU A 88 12.38 9.50 10.65
N LEU A 89 11.62 9.70 11.73
CA LEU A 89 10.16 9.66 11.70
C LEU A 89 9.57 10.83 10.89
N LEU A 90 10.13 12.03 11.05
CA LEU A 90 9.69 13.20 10.28
C LEU A 90 9.95 12.99 8.78
N THR A 91 11.15 12.56 8.41
CA THR A 91 11.47 12.28 7.00
C THR A 91 10.63 11.14 6.45
N SER A 92 10.32 10.11 7.23
CA SER A 92 9.42 9.01 6.84
C SER A 92 8.00 9.52 6.52
N LEU A 93 7.44 10.39 7.35
CA LEU A 93 6.14 11.03 7.09
C LEU A 93 6.16 11.83 5.77
N LEU A 94 7.20 12.64 5.57
CA LEU A 94 7.35 13.48 4.38
C LEU A 94 7.59 12.64 3.11
N ILE A 95 8.36 11.56 3.19
CA ILE A 95 8.51 10.57 2.12
C ILE A 95 7.15 10.03 1.71
N GLY A 96 6.34 9.59 2.69
CA GLY A 96 4.99 9.09 2.43
C GLY A 96 4.13 10.12 1.69
N MET A 97 4.09 11.37 2.15
CA MET A 97 3.32 12.43 1.52
C MET A 97 3.76 12.69 0.07
N ALA A 98 5.07 12.78 -0.18
CA ALA A 98 5.61 13.07 -1.51
C ALA A 98 5.48 11.86 -2.47
N ALA A 99 5.53 10.62 -1.97
CA ALA A 99 5.38 9.40 -2.75
C ALA A 99 3.99 9.27 -3.40
N THR A 100 2.99 10.06 -2.99
CA THR A 100 1.71 10.18 -3.69
C THR A 100 1.83 10.70 -5.14
N MET A 101 3.01 11.11 -5.56
CA MET A 101 3.32 11.40 -6.96
C MET A 101 2.90 10.26 -7.89
N ALA A 102 2.99 9.00 -7.48
CA ALA A 102 2.52 7.84 -8.24
C ALA A 102 1.04 7.97 -8.64
N GLN A 103 0.21 8.52 -7.77
CA GLN A 103 -1.23 8.70 -8.00
C GLN A 103 -1.53 9.85 -8.99
N ASP A 104 -0.64 10.82 -9.14
CA ASP A 104 -0.75 11.88 -10.15
C ASP A 104 -0.29 11.39 -11.53
N ILE A 105 0.67 10.47 -11.57
CA ILE A 105 1.22 9.91 -12.81
C ILE A 105 0.19 9.07 -13.57
N VAL A 106 -0.64 8.28 -12.88
CA VAL A 106 -1.61 7.39 -13.53
C VAL A 106 -2.63 8.17 -14.38
N PRO A 107 -3.31 9.22 -13.87
CA PRO A 107 -4.19 10.05 -14.69
C PRO A 107 -3.44 10.83 -15.79
N ALA A 108 -2.20 11.29 -15.51
CA ALA A 108 -1.39 11.95 -16.53
C ALA A 108 -1.09 11.02 -17.70
N ALA A 109 -0.81 9.75 -17.46
CA ALA A 109 -0.60 8.74 -18.48
C ALA A 109 -1.88 8.51 -19.33
N ALA A 110 -3.05 8.51 -18.70
CA ALA A 110 -4.32 8.39 -19.41
C ALA A 110 -4.57 9.55 -20.38
N ILE A 111 -4.23 10.79 -19.96
CA ILE A 111 -4.37 12.00 -20.78
C ILE A 111 -3.37 12.01 -21.96
N LEU A 112 -2.15 11.54 -21.73
CA LEU A 112 -1.09 11.50 -22.76
C LEU A 112 -1.20 10.30 -23.72
N ALA A 113 -2.11 9.40 -23.46
CA ALA A 113 -2.28 8.21 -24.29
C ALA A 113 -2.83 8.58 -25.68
N PRO A 114 -2.29 7.99 -26.76
CA PRO A 114 -2.88 8.11 -28.09
C PRO A 114 -4.34 7.64 -28.09
N GLU A 115 -5.15 8.19 -29.00
CA GLU A 115 -6.54 7.77 -29.18
C GLU A 115 -6.66 6.25 -29.35
N GLY A 116 -7.59 5.65 -28.64
CA GLY A 116 -7.81 4.20 -28.62
C GLY A 116 -6.77 3.35 -27.87
N LYS A 117 -5.69 3.96 -27.31
CA LYS A 117 -4.64 3.25 -26.57
C LYS A 117 -4.57 3.57 -25.08
N GLN A 118 -5.57 4.28 -24.53
CA GLN A 118 -5.57 4.69 -23.12
C GLN A 118 -5.41 3.50 -22.17
N GLY A 119 -6.16 2.43 -22.37
CA GLY A 119 -6.08 1.23 -21.54
C GLY A 119 -4.70 0.58 -21.53
N LYS A 120 -4.04 0.51 -22.69
CA LYS A 120 -2.68 -0.04 -22.82
C LYS A 120 -1.66 0.85 -22.10
N THR A 121 -1.76 2.17 -22.25
CA THR A 121 -0.83 3.13 -21.64
C THR A 121 -0.96 3.12 -20.12
N VAL A 122 -2.18 3.21 -19.60
CA VAL A 122 -2.46 3.11 -18.15
C VAL A 122 -2.01 1.75 -17.61
N GLY A 123 -2.31 0.65 -18.32
CA GLY A 123 -1.88 -0.68 -17.96
C GLY A 123 -0.36 -0.79 -17.82
N THR A 124 0.41 -0.18 -18.73
CA THR A 124 1.88 -0.13 -18.63
C THR A 124 2.35 0.61 -17.37
N VAL A 125 1.71 1.74 -17.03
CA VAL A 125 2.05 2.50 -15.81
C VAL A 125 1.69 1.71 -14.58
N MET A 126 0.53 1.06 -14.55
CA MET A 126 0.11 0.20 -13.45
C MET A 126 1.05 -1.01 -13.27
N THR A 127 1.55 -1.60 -14.36
CA THR A 127 2.57 -2.65 -14.29
C THR A 127 3.85 -2.12 -13.64
N GLY A 128 4.31 -0.93 -14.02
CA GLY A 128 5.47 -0.29 -13.38
C GLY A 128 5.25 -0.03 -11.88
N LEU A 129 4.06 0.45 -11.51
CA LEU A 129 3.68 0.66 -10.12
C LEU A 129 3.68 -0.65 -9.32
N LEU A 130 3.07 -1.70 -9.85
CA LEU A 130 3.05 -3.02 -9.24
C LEU A 130 4.46 -3.59 -9.08
N LEU A 131 5.28 -3.55 -10.12
CA LEU A 131 6.68 -3.98 -10.05
C LEU A 131 7.46 -3.18 -8.99
N GLY A 132 7.19 -1.87 -8.86
CA GLY A 132 7.77 -1.04 -7.80
C GLY A 132 7.40 -1.56 -6.40
N ILE A 133 6.15 -1.87 -6.15
CA ILE A 133 5.69 -2.45 -4.87
C ILE A 133 6.38 -3.79 -4.60
N LEU A 134 6.39 -4.66 -5.61
CA LEU A 134 6.86 -6.05 -5.49
C LEU A 134 8.37 -6.14 -5.28
N LEU A 135 9.13 -5.42 -6.11
CA LEU A 135 10.59 -5.48 -6.10
C LEU A 135 11.22 -4.62 -5.00
N SER A 136 10.47 -3.63 -4.48
CA SER A 136 11.00 -2.70 -3.46
C SER A 136 11.61 -3.41 -2.26
N ARG A 137 10.92 -4.40 -1.72
CA ARG A 137 11.37 -5.16 -0.54
C ARG A 137 12.61 -5.98 -0.87
N THR A 138 12.61 -6.69 -1.99
CA THR A 138 13.74 -7.53 -2.41
C THR A 138 14.97 -6.69 -2.67
N VAL A 139 14.83 -5.61 -3.45
CA VAL A 139 15.95 -4.71 -3.76
C VAL A 139 16.48 -4.04 -2.49
N SER A 140 15.59 -3.50 -1.65
CA SER A 140 16.03 -2.82 -0.42
C SER A 140 16.67 -3.77 0.56
N GLY A 141 16.17 -5.00 0.70
CA GLY A 141 16.77 -6.01 1.55
C GLY A 141 18.19 -6.38 1.13
N VAL A 142 18.39 -6.68 -0.16
CA VAL A 142 19.70 -7.03 -0.71
C VAL A 142 20.69 -5.86 -0.63
N VAL A 143 20.28 -4.67 -1.07
CA VAL A 143 21.14 -3.48 -1.03
C VAL A 143 21.45 -3.10 0.41
N GLY A 144 20.45 -3.13 1.30
CA GLY A 144 20.62 -2.78 2.69
C GLY A 144 21.57 -3.72 3.43
N GLU A 145 21.50 -5.02 3.17
CA GLU A 145 22.40 -6.01 3.78
C GLU A 145 23.84 -5.85 3.25
N ALA A 146 24.00 -5.59 1.95
CA ALA A 146 25.33 -5.47 1.34
C ALA A 146 26.03 -4.13 1.62
N PHE A 147 25.28 -3.01 1.63
CA PHE A 147 25.83 -1.65 1.64
C PHE A 147 25.29 -0.76 2.76
N GLY A 148 24.37 -1.27 3.57
CA GLY A 148 23.70 -0.52 4.62
C GLY A 148 22.42 0.20 4.17
N TRP A 149 21.52 0.43 5.12
CA TRP A 149 20.21 1.02 4.84
C TRP A 149 20.30 2.46 4.29
N ARG A 150 21.31 3.24 4.68
CA ARG A 150 21.52 4.61 4.19
C ARG A 150 21.80 4.66 2.69
N VAL A 151 22.62 3.73 2.19
CA VAL A 151 22.93 3.61 0.75
C VAL A 151 21.66 3.31 -0.06
N MET A 152 20.78 2.47 0.47
CA MET A 152 19.50 2.20 -0.20
C MET A 152 18.67 3.49 -0.37
N TYR A 153 18.58 4.32 0.67
CA TYR A 153 17.86 5.60 0.58
C TYR A 153 18.52 6.60 -0.35
N GLN A 154 19.87 6.63 -0.42
CA GLN A 154 20.62 7.46 -1.37
C GLN A 154 20.38 7.02 -2.82
N LEU A 155 20.40 5.73 -3.09
CA LEU A 155 20.06 5.17 -4.41
C LEU A 155 18.61 5.46 -4.79
N ALA A 156 17.68 5.36 -3.86
CA ALA A 156 16.28 5.73 -4.07
C ALA A 156 16.15 7.23 -4.41
N ALA A 157 16.85 8.11 -3.66
CA ALA A 157 16.87 9.55 -3.92
C ALA A 157 17.42 9.86 -5.32
N ALA A 158 18.54 9.25 -5.69
CA ALA A 158 19.16 9.42 -7.02
C ALA A 158 18.22 8.94 -8.14
N SER A 159 17.55 7.79 -7.95
CA SER A 159 16.58 7.24 -8.91
C SER A 159 15.38 8.17 -9.12
N ILE A 160 14.82 8.72 -8.04
CA ILE A 160 13.72 9.68 -8.11
C ILE A 160 14.17 11.01 -8.74
N ALA A 161 15.35 11.51 -8.39
CA ALA A 161 15.91 12.72 -8.98
C ALA A 161 16.13 12.56 -10.49
N PHE A 162 16.71 11.42 -10.90
CA PHE A 162 16.93 11.11 -12.32
C PHE A 162 15.60 11.05 -13.10
N VAL A 163 14.62 10.27 -12.60
CA VAL A 163 13.30 10.17 -13.23
C VAL A 163 12.59 11.52 -13.25
N GLY A 164 12.70 12.30 -12.17
CA GLY A 164 12.16 13.67 -12.08
C GLY A 164 12.76 14.60 -13.13
N ALA A 165 14.08 14.58 -13.32
CA ALA A 165 14.77 15.35 -14.34
C ALA A 165 14.33 14.99 -15.76
N VAL A 166 14.19 13.69 -16.04
CA VAL A 166 13.68 13.23 -17.34
C VAL A 166 12.20 13.63 -17.52
N MET A 167 11.38 13.54 -16.47
CA MET A 167 9.97 14.00 -16.53
C MET A 167 9.89 15.52 -16.75
N TRP A 168 10.78 16.29 -16.15
CA TRP A 168 10.86 17.72 -16.40
C TRP A 168 11.14 18.04 -17.88
N ALA A 169 11.99 17.26 -18.53
CA ALA A 169 12.33 17.46 -19.95
C ALA A 169 11.23 17.01 -20.93
N VAL A 170 10.43 15.97 -20.56
CA VAL A 170 9.55 15.27 -21.52
C VAL A 170 8.06 15.57 -21.29
N LEU A 171 7.63 15.82 -20.03
CA LEU A 171 6.20 16.03 -19.76
C LEU A 171 5.70 17.37 -20.30
N PRO A 172 4.61 17.38 -21.07
CA PRO A 172 3.93 18.61 -21.44
C PRO A 172 3.16 19.20 -20.26
N ARG A 173 2.73 20.45 -20.39
CA ARG A 173 1.77 21.04 -19.45
C ARG A 173 0.38 20.43 -19.66
N PHE A 174 -0.35 20.24 -18.57
CA PHE A 174 -1.70 19.69 -18.57
C PHE A 174 -2.72 20.81 -18.39
N ALA A 175 -3.84 20.73 -19.11
CA ALA A 175 -4.95 21.64 -18.92
C ALA A 175 -5.58 21.42 -17.52
N ILE A 176 -5.99 22.52 -16.91
CA ILE A 176 -6.70 22.50 -15.63
C ILE A 176 -8.19 22.23 -15.91
N HIS A 177 -8.75 21.20 -15.31
CA HIS A 177 -10.12 20.75 -15.59
C HIS A 177 -11.17 21.21 -14.56
N SER A 178 -10.75 21.68 -13.38
CA SER A 178 -11.70 22.05 -12.32
C SER A 178 -11.59 23.53 -11.95
N THR A 179 -12.76 24.18 -11.91
CA THR A 179 -12.94 25.54 -11.39
C THR A 179 -13.30 25.58 -9.90
N LEU A 180 -13.51 24.40 -9.27
CA LEU A 180 -13.88 24.30 -7.87
C LEU A 180 -12.76 24.80 -6.96
N SER A 181 -13.11 25.53 -5.90
CA SER A 181 -12.14 25.90 -4.87
C SER A 181 -11.69 24.66 -4.08
N TYR A 182 -10.48 24.71 -3.50
CA TYR A 182 -9.97 23.58 -2.70
C TYR A 182 -10.91 23.19 -1.54
N PRO A 183 -11.49 24.14 -0.76
CA PRO A 183 -12.49 23.79 0.26
C PRO A 183 -13.75 23.13 -0.31
N ALA A 184 -14.17 23.51 -1.54
CA ALA A 184 -15.30 22.88 -2.20
C ALA A 184 -15.00 21.42 -2.61
N LEU A 185 -13.77 21.14 -3.06
CA LEU A 185 -13.31 19.76 -3.30
C LEU A 185 -13.33 18.92 -2.00
N MET A 186 -12.81 19.46 -0.92
CA MET A 186 -12.82 18.77 0.38
C MET A 186 -14.24 18.49 0.88
N ARG A 187 -15.14 19.49 0.81
CA ARG A 187 -16.56 19.29 1.14
C ARG A 187 -17.22 18.23 0.26
N SER A 188 -16.85 18.17 -1.02
CA SER A 188 -17.39 17.15 -1.92
C SER A 188 -16.96 15.73 -1.52
N MET A 189 -15.72 15.55 -1.03
CA MET A 189 -15.25 14.27 -0.51
C MET A 189 -15.97 13.88 0.77
N GLU A 190 -16.16 14.84 1.69
CA GLU A 190 -16.95 14.63 2.90
C GLU A 190 -18.40 14.26 2.55
N HIS A 191 -19.02 14.95 1.57
CA HIS A 191 -20.37 14.62 1.11
C HIS A 191 -20.45 13.18 0.56
N LEU A 192 -19.52 12.75 -0.28
CA LEU A 192 -19.46 11.40 -0.80
C LEU A 192 -19.31 10.37 0.33
N TRP A 193 -18.46 10.63 1.31
CA TRP A 193 -18.27 9.76 2.46
C TRP A 193 -19.56 9.61 3.29
N ARG A 194 -20.28 10.70 3.52
CA ARG A 194 -21.55 10.69 4.26
C ARG A 194 -22.68 10.03 3.47
N ARG A 195 -22.75 10.31 2.16
CA ARG A 195 -23.84 9.86 1.28
C ARG A 195 -23.81 8.34 1.01
N TYR A 196 -22.64 7.75 0.88
CA TYR A 196 -22.51 6.35 0.45
C TYR A 196 -22.04 5.42 1.59
N PRO A 197 -22.98 4.76 2.34
CA PRO A 197 -22.63 3.75 3.32
C PRO A 197 -21.83 2.56 2.74
N ALA A 198 -22.08 2.20 1.48
CA ALA A 198 -21.35 1.15 0.77
C ALA A 198 -19.87 1.49 0.61
N LEU A 199 -19.52 2.76 0.33
CA LEU A 199 -18.14 3.24 0.32
C LEU A 199 -17.46 3.02 1.68
N ARG A 200 -18.13 3.42 2.77
CA ARG A 200 -17.57 3.28 4.13
C ARG A 200 -17.33 1.82 4.51
N ARG A 201 -18.26 0.92 4.17
CA ARG A 201 -18.13 -0.52 4.47
C ARG A 201 -17.02 -1.16 3.63
N ALA A 202 -16.93 -0.82 2.34
CA ALA A 202 -15.85 -1.27 1.46
C ALA A 202 -14.48 -0.78 1.96
N ALA A 203 -14.39 0.51 2.31
CA ALA A 203 -13.17 1.13 2.82
C ALA A 203 -12.73 0.54 4.17
N LEU A 204 -13.67 0.32 5.11
CA LEU A 204 -13.37 -0.30 6.40
C LEU A 204 -12.94 -1.75 6.24
N ALA A 205 -13.64 -2.55 5.43
CA ALA A 205 -13.24 -3.94 5.19
C ALA A 205 -11.83 -4.02 4.61
N GLN A 206 -11.53 -3.20 3.59
CA GLN A 206 -10.18 -3.14 3.00
C GLN A 206 -9.16 -2.57 3.98
N GLY A 207 -9.53 -1.62 4.84
CA GLY A 207 -8.70 -1.08 5.91
C GLY A 207 -8.28 -2.14 6.91
N PHE A 208 -9.19 -3.00 7.37
CA PHE A 208 -8.87 -4.13 8.25
C PHE A 208 -7.92 -5.14 7.57
N LEU A 209 -8.15 -5.48 6.30
CA LEU A 209 -7.21 -6.31 5.55
C LEU A 209 -5.81 -5.66 5.46
N SER A 210 -5.77 -4.33 5.34
CA SER A 210 -4.52 -3.56 5.29
C SER A 210 -3.81 -3.50 6.64
N ILE A 211 -4.54 -3.53 7.77
CA ILE A 211 -3.94 -3.70 9.11
C ILE A 211 -3.20 -5.03 9.16
N ALA A 212 -3.84 -6.13 8.77
CA ALA A 212 -3.24 -7.47 8.75
C ALA A 212 -1.97 -7.52 7.89
N PHE A 213 -2.05 -6.98 6.66
CA PHE A 213 -0.94 -6.89 5.73
C PHE A 213 0.25 -6.13 6.32
N SER A 214 0.01 -4.93 6.84
CA SER A 214 1.09 -4.07 7.33
C SER A 214 1.69 -4.58 8.64
N ALA A 215 0.90 -5.15 9.54
CA ALA A 215 1.40 -5.80 10.75
C ALA A 215 2.40 -6.91 10.42
N PHE A 216 2.07 -7.77 9.45
CA PHE A 216 2.96 -8.84 8.99
C PHE A 216 4.27 -8.29 8.39
N TRP A 217 4.18 -7.45 7.36
CA TRP A 217 5.37 -6.99 6.64
C TRP A 217 6.29 -6.09 7.48
N SER A 218 5.74 -5.33 8.44
CA SER A 218 6.53 -4.46 9.31
C SER A 218 7.25 -5.21 10.44
N THR A 219 6.82 -6.42 10.78
CA THR A 219 7.43 -7.22 11.85
C THR A 219 8.22 -8.42 11.33
N LEU A 220 8.00 -8.83 10.08
CA LEU A 220 8.61 -10.01 9.49
C LEU A 220 10.14 -9.99 9.57
N ALA A 221 10.78 -8.88 9.19
CA ALA A 221 12.25 -8.79 9.18
C ALA A 221 12.86 -8.91 10.58
N VAL A 222 12.22 -8.30 11.58
CA VAL A 222 12.62 -8.42 12.99
C VAL A 222 12.47 -9.86 13.46
N MET A 223 11.34 -10.49 13.19
CA MET A 223 11.07 -11.88 13.56
C MET A 223 12.06 -12.85 12.90
N LEU A 224 12.36 -12.66 11.62
CA LEU A 224 13.33 -13.50 10.89
C LEU A 224 14.73 -13.37 11.48
N LEU A 225 15.15 -12.17 11.86
CA LEU A 225 16.45 -11.95 12.50
C LEU A 225 16.51 -12.58 13.90
N GLU A 226 15.52 -12.30 14.77
CA GLU A 226 15.53 -12.75 16.16
C GLU A 226 15.37 -14.27 16.30
N ARG A 227 14.49 -14.88 15.48
CA ARG A 227 14.15 -16.29 15.62
C ARG A 227 14.99 -17.23 14.78
N TYR A 228 15.39 -16.79 13.58
CA TYR A 228 16.08 -17.64 12.60
C TYR A 228 17.47 -17.13 12.23
N HIS A 229 17.89 -15.97 12.76
CA HIS A 229 19.16 -15.32 12.43
C HIS A 229 19.31 -15.04 10.92
N LEU A 230 18.19 -14.74 10.25
CA LEU A 230 18.14 -14.44 8.83
C LEU A 230 18.14 -12.91 8.61
N GLY A 231 18.98 -12.45 7.67
CA GLY A 231 19.20 -11.04 7.41
C GLY A 231 18.13 -10.37 6.54
N SER A 232 18.36 -9.11 6.24
CA SER A 232 17.46 -8.24 5.47
C SER A 232 17.23 -8.71 4.03
N ALA A 233 18.23 -9.34 3.40
CA ALA A 233 18.10 -9.88 2.05
C ALA A 233 17.07 -11.04 2.01
N VAL A 234 17.08 -11.92 3.02
CA VAL A 234 16.08 -13.00 3.13
C VAL A 234 14.70 -12.42 3.40
N ALA A 235 14.60 -11.47 4.34
CA ALA A 235 13.34 -10.77 4.62
C ALA A 235 12.76 -10.09 3.36
N GLY A 236 13.62 -9.43 2.57
CA GLY A 236 13.26 -8.86 1.28
C GLY A 236 12.87 -9.91 0.25
N GLY A 237 13.51 -11.09 0.28
CA GLY A 237 13.19 -12.23 -0.58
C GLY A 237 11.77 -12.76 -0.39
N PHE A 238 11.22 -12.73 0.82
CA PHE A 238 9.80 -13.01 1.07
C PHE A 238 8.86 -12.07 0.30
N GLY A 239 9.32 -10.86 -0.07
CA GLY A 239 8.58 -9.96 -0.95
C GLY A 239 8.23 -10.59 -2.31
N ILE A 240 9.05 -11.53 -2.83
CA ILE A 240 8.75 -12.26 -4.07
C ILE A 240 7.53 -13.18 -3.88
N ALA A 241 7.37 -13.78 -2.71
CA ALA A 241 6.19 -14.59 -2.41
C ALA A 241 4.91 -13.74 -2.42
N GLY A 242 4.94 -12.55 -1.76
CA GLY A 242 3.85 -11.58 -1.85
C GLY A 242 3.58 -11.12 -3.29
N ALA A 243 4.65 -10.93 -4.08
CA ALA A 243 4.55 -10.60 -5.49
C ALA A 243 3.72 -11.61 -6.29
N ALA A 244 3.95 -12.90 -6.08
CA ALA A 244 3.20 -13.96 -6.75
C ALA A 244 1.69 -13.87 -6.46
N GLY A 245 1.32 -13.54 -5.22
CA GLY A 245 -0.08 -13.29 -4.84
C GLY A 245 -0.69 -12.10 -5.58
N ALA A 246 0.06 -11.00 -5.69
CA ALA A 246 -0.43 -9.79 -6.36
C ALA A 246 -0.61 -9.96 -7.89
N LEU A 247 0.19 -10.80 -8.54
CA LEU A 247 0.04 -11.12 -9.96
C LEU A 247 -1.30 -11.81 -10.30
N ALA A 248 -1.98 -12.37 -9.32
CA ALA A 248 -3.31 -12.95 -9.51
C ALA A 248 -4.45 -11.90 -9.52
N ALA A 249 -4.16 -10.60 -9.31
CA ALA A 249 -5.17 -9.53 -9.36
C ALA A 249 -5.96 -9.48 -10.68
N PRO A 250 -5.37 -9.70 -11.88
CA PRO A 250 -6.14 -9.79 -13.13
C PRO A 250 -7.14 -10.95 -13.14
N LEU A 251 -6.78 -12.09 -12.52
CA LEU A 251 -7.69 -13.23 -12.38
C LEU A 251 -8.89 -12.89 -11.49
N ALA A 252 -8.65 -12.08 -10.44
CA ALA A 252 -9.70 -11.61 -9.56
C ALA A 252 -10.72 -10.70 -10.27
N GLY A 253 -10.27 -9.87 -11.22
CA GLY A 253 -11.18 -9.07 -12.07
C GLY A 253 -12.14 -9.95 -12.86
N GLY A 254 -11.62 -10.95 -13.59
CA GLY A 254 -12.45 -11.90 -14.32
C GLY A 254 -13.36 -12.75 -13.41
N LEU A 255 -12.95 -13.02 -12.19
CA LEU A 255 -13.77 -13.72 -11.21
C LEU A 255 -14.88 -12.79 -10.69
N ALA A 256 -14.61 -11.50 -10.51
CA ALA A 256 -15.61 -10.51 -10.10
C ALA A 256 -16.69 -10.33 -11.16
N ASP A 257 -16.34 -10.41 -12.44
CA ASP A 257 -17.30 -10.36 -13.54
C ASP A 257 -18.25 -11.58 -13.55
N LYS A 258 -17.76 -12.76 -13.15
CA LYS A 258 -18.54 -14.00 -13.12
C LYS A 258 -19.36 -14.19 -11.84
N LEU A 259 -18.76 -13.94 -10.68
CA LEU A 259 -19.35 -14.22 -9.36
C LEU A 259 -19.98 -12.99 -8.70
N GLY A 260 -19.69 -11.80 -9.24
CA GLY A 260 -20.03 -10.52 -8.64
C GLY A 260 -18.97 -10.05 -7.63
N ALA A 261 -18.70 -8.74 -7.63
CA ALA A 261 -17.67 -8.13 -6.81
C ALA A 261 -17.88 -8.38 -5.30
N GLY A 262 -19.13 -8.45 -4.82
CA GLY A 262 -19.46 -8.75 -3.43
C GLY A 262 -18.91 -10.09 -2.95
N LYS A 263 -19.08 -11.16 -3.75
CA LYS A 263 -18.57 -12.50 -3.43
C LYS A 263 -17.04 -12.54 -3.47
N VAL A 264 -16.41 -11.86 -4.42
CA VAL A 264 -14.94 -11.80 -4.52
C VAL A 264 -14.32 -11.12 -3.31
N THR A 265 -14.94 -10.05 -2.77
CA THR A 265 -14.47 -9.44 -1.51
C THR A 265 -14.58 -10.39 -0.32
N GLN A 266 -15.62 -11.23 -0.24
CA GLN A 266 -15.76 -12.25 0.81
C GLN A 266 -14.70 -13.34 0.67
N LEU A 267 -14.51 -13.89 -0.51
CA LEU A 267 -13.50 -14.92 -0.78
C LEU A 267 -12.09 -14.42 -0.50
N GLY A 268 -11.77 -13.18 -0.90
CA GLY A 268 -10.49 -12.56 -0.61
C GLY A 268 -10.26 -12.37 0.88
N ALA A 269 -11.25 -11.86 1.63
CA ALA A 269 -11.14 -11.71 3.08
C ALA A 269 -11.04 -13.07 3.80
N ALA A 270 -11.77 -14.09 3.33
CA ALA A 270 -11.66 -15.46 3.85
C ALA A 270 -10.26 -16.05 3.60
N LEU A 271 -9.71 -15.83 2.41
CA LEU A 271 -8.36 -16.29 2.07
C LEU A 271 -7.30 -15.60 2.93
N VAL A 272 -7.40 -14.29 3.18
CA VAL A 272 -6.52 -13.57 4.11
C VAL A 272 -6.61 -14.17 5.51
N THR A 273 -7.82 -14.34 6.02
CA THR A 273 -8.06 -14.92 7.35
C THR A 273 -7.45 -16.32 7.48
N LEU A 274 -7.71 -17.18 6.49
CA LEU A 274 -7.19 -18.55 6.48
C LEU A 274 -5.67 -18.58 6.40
N SER A 275 -5.07 -17.74 5.54
CA SER A 275 -3.61 -17.67 5.38
C SER A 275 -2.90 -17.31 6.69
N PHE A 276 -3.45 -16.36 7.46
CA PHE A 276 -2.91 -16.03 8.78
C PHE A 276 -3.24 -17.10 9.82
N ALA A 277 -4.45 -17.65 9.84
CA ALA A 277 -4.84 -18.71 10.77
C ALA A 277 -3.95 -19.96 10.65
N LEU A 278 -3.56 -20.34 9.44
CA LEU A 278 -2.66 -21.46 9.21
C LEU A 278 -1.28 -21.28 9.87
N MET A 279 -0.82 -20.04 10.07
CA MET A 279 0.45 -19.79 10.77
C MET A 279 0.45 -20.21 12.24
N PHE A 280 -0.72 -20.42 12.87
CA PHE A 280 -0.77 -21.01 14.20
C PHE A 280 -0.27 -22.48 14.25
N MET A 281 -0.12 -23.13 13.09
CA MET A 281 0.48 -24.46 12.99
C MET A 281 2.02 -24.44 13.03
N MET A 282 2.66 -23.27 12.99
CA MET A 282 4.13 -23.14 12.98
C MET A 282 4.82 -23.95 14.10
N PRO A 283 4.33 -23.99 15.36
CA PRO A 283 4.98 -24.75 16.41
C PRO A 283 5.06 -26.26 16.15
N ALA A 284 4.18 -26.81 15.31
CA ALA A 284 4.18 -28.22 14.95
C ALA A 284 5.16 -28.56 13.81
N LEU A 285 5.81 -27.55 13.21
CA LEU A 285 6.69 -27.70 12.05
C LEU A 285 8.15 -27.46 12.43
N GLY A 286 9.07 -28.15 11.75
CA GLY A 286 10.49 -27.82 11.79
C GLY A 286 10.79 -26.49 11.09
N VAL A 287 11.99 -25.93 11.28
CA VAL A 287 12.38 -24.59 10.79
C VAL A 287 12.07 -24.39 9.30
N HIS A 288 12.44 -25.34 8.43
CA HIS A 288 12.15 -25.24 7.00
C HIS A 288 10.63 -25.21 6.72
N GLY A 289 9.86 -26.03 7.42
CA GLY A 289 8.39 -26.04 7.31
C GLY A 289 7.76 -24.72 7.74
N GLN A 290 8.29 -24.10 8.80
CA GLN A 290 7.86 -22.78 9.28
C GLN A 290 8.09 -21.70 8.22
N LEU A 291 9.29 -21.64 7.62
CA LEU A 291 9.63 -20.68 6.57
C LEU A 291 8.79 -20.86 5.30
N ILE A 292 8.56 -22.13 4.90
CA ILE A 292 7.67 -22.45 3.79
C ILE A 292 6.23 -22.02 4.08
N LEU A 293 5.72 -22.28 5.29
CA LEU A 293 4.38 -21.86 5.69
C LEU A 293 4.23 -20.34 5.67
N ILE A 294 5.23 -19.58 6.15
CA ILE A 294 5.24 -18.13 6.08
C ILE A 294 5.18 -17.66 4.62
N ALA A 295 5.98 -18.24 3.73
CA ALA A 295 6.00 -17.89 2.32
C ALA A 295 4.67 -18.20 1.62
N LEU A 296 4.09 -19.38 1.84
CA LEU A 296 2.79 -19.76 1.28
C LEU A 296 1.66 -18.89 1.82
N SER A 297 1.70 -18.56 3.10
CA SER A 297 0.74 -17.63 3.69
C SER A 297 0.87 -16.24 3.10
N ALA A 298 2.11 -15.77 2.81
CA ALA A 298 2.33 -14.49 2.13
C ALA A 298 1.69 -14.48 0.74
N VAL A 299 1.86 -15.53 -0.05
CA VAL A 299 1.17 -15.68 -1.34
C VAL A 299 -0.34 -15.62 -1.17
N GLY A 300 -0.88 -16.38 -0.20
CA GLY A 300 -2.31 -16.50 0.03
C GLY A 300 -2.95 -15.18 0.47
N PHE A 301 -2.38 -14.53 1.49
CA PHE A 301 -2.98 -13.28 1.97
C PHE A 301 -2.80 -12.12 0.99
N ASP A 302 -1.69 -12.03 0.25
CA ASP A 302 -1.52 -10.99 -0.78
C ASP A 302 -2.49 -11.20 -1.94
N LEU A 303 -2.70 -12.45 -2.38
CA LEU A 303 -3.74 -12.78 -3.35
C LEU A 303 -5.14 -12.37 -2.86
N GLY A 304 -5.48 -12.69 -1.61
CA GLY A 304 -6.76 -12.32 -1.02
C GLY A 304 -6.95 -10.81 -0.89
N LEU A 305 -5.91 -10.10 -0.43
CA LEU A 305 -5.90 -8.65 -0.29
C LEU A 305 -6.10 -7.93 -1.63
N GLN A 306 -5.34 -8.32 -2.65
CA GLN A 306 -5.39 -7.69 -3.98
C GLN A 306 -6.72 -8.01 -4.70
N SER A 307 -7.20 -9.24 -4.58
CA SER A 307 -8.51 -9.62 -5.12
C SER A 307 -9.64 -8.81 -4.50
N SER A 308 -9.61 -8.66 -3.17
CA SER A 308 -10.56 -7.80 -2.44
C SER A 308 -10.44 -6.33 -2.85
N LEU A 309 -9.23 -5.83 -3.06
CA LEU A 309 -9.00 -4.43 -3.46
C LEU A 309 -9.64 -4.14 -4.82
N VAL A 310 -9.37 -4.96 -5.84
CA VAL A 310 -9.96 -4.81 -7.18
C VAL A 310 -11.48 -4.86 -7.12
N ALA A 311 -12.03 -5.80 -6.38
CA ALA A 311 -13.49 -5.92 -6.23
C ALA A 311 -14.10 -4.74 -5.45
N HIS A 312 -13.46 -4.23 -4.39
CA HIS A 312 -13.89 -3.03 -3.68
C HIS A 312 -13.82 -1.78 -4.56
N GLN A 313 -12.78 -1.64 -5.41
CA GLN A 313 -12.71 -0.54 -6.37
C GLN A 313 -13.87 -0.58 -7.35
N ASN A 314 -14.21 -1.76 -7.91
CA ASN A 314 -15.34 -1.92 -8.80
C ASN A 314 -16.67 -1.51 -8.13
N LEU A 315 -16.90 -1.95 -6.88
CA LEU A 315 -18.07 -1.56 -6.10
C LEU A 315 -18.13 -0.05 -5.87
N VAL A 316 -17.01 0.56 -5.51
CA VAL A 316 -16.92 1.98 -5.17
C VAL A 316 -17.07 2.85 -6.43
N TYR A 317 -16.47 2.45 -7.56
CA TYR A 317 -16.55 3.22 -8.80
C TYR A 317 -17.94 3.21 -9.45
N SER A 318 -18.77 2.21 -9.15
CA SER A 318 -20.14 2.13 -9.61
C SER A 318 -21.10 3.07 -8.88
N LEU A 319 -20.71 3.58 -7.68
CA LEU A 319 -21.58 4.46 -6.87
C LEU A 319 -21.84 5.81 -7.52
N GLU A 320 -20.80 6.43 -8.07
CA GLU A 320 -20.89 7.73 -8.77
C GLU A 320 -19.77 7.85 -9.83
N PRO A 321 -20.09 7.52 -11.10
CA PRO A 321 -19.09 7.51 -12.17
C PRO A 321 -18.36 8.84 -12.40
N GLN A 322 -19.01 9.98 -12.08
CA GLN A 322 -18.43 11.32 -12.20
C GLN A 322 -17.45 11.66 -11.06
N ALA A 323 -17.46 10.88 -9.98
CA ALA A 323 -16.65 11.12 -8.79
C ALA A 323 -15.61 10.02 -8.53
N ARG A 324 -15.31 9.14 -9.51
CA ARG A 324 -14.41 7.97 -9.33
C ARG A 324 -13.08 8.33 -8.69
N GLY A 325 -12.45 9.42 -9.11
CA GLY A 325 -11.16 9.85 -8.53
C GLY A 325 -11.26 10.17 -7.03
N ARG A 326 -12.30 10.89 -6.63
CA ARG A 326 -12.56 11.25 -5.22
C ARG A 326 -12.97 10.04 -4.39
N LEU A 327 -13.78 9.15 -4.95
CA LEU A 327 -14.15 7.87 -4.31
C LEU A 327 -12.93 6.99 -4.09
N ASN A 328 -12.04 6.90 -5.09
CA ASN A 328 -10.78 6.17 -4.98
C ASN A 328 -9.86 6.78 -3.92
N ALA A 329 -9.75 8.10 -3.88
CA ALA A 329 -8.95 8.79 -2.86
C ALA A 329 -9.43 8.47 -1.44
N LEU A 330 -10.75 8.48 -1.20
CA LEU A 330 -11.34 8.11 0.09
C LEU A 330 -11.06 6.64 0.46
N LEU A 331 -11.24 5.72 -0.50
CA LEU A 331 -10.94 4.30 -0.29
C LEU A 331 -9.47 4.10 0.09
N PHE A 332 -8.54 4.67 -0.69
CA PHE A 332 -7.10 4.51 -0.44
C PHE A 332 -6.63 5.24 0.82
N THR A 333 -7.24 6.36 1.19
CA THR A 333 -6.95 7.00 2.48
C THR A 333 -7.20 6.05 3.65
N VAL A 334 -8.33 5.35 3.66
CA VAL A 334 -8.65 4.38 4.72
C VAL A 334 -7.72 3.16 4.66
N ILE A 335 -7.36 2.69 3.47
CA ILE A 335 -6.38 1.63 3.28
C ILE A 335 -5.04 1.98 3.95
N PHE A 336 -4.51 3.16 3.67
CA PHE A 336 -3.22 3.58 4.21
C PHE A 336 -3.26 3.96 5.69
N ILE A 337 -4.41 4.44 6.19
CA ILE A 337 -4.65 4.54 7.64
C ILE A 337 -4.61 3.14 8.26
N GLY A 338 -5.26 2.15 7.65
CA GLY A 338 -5.18 0.76 8.08
C GLY A 338 -3.75 0.23 8.10
N MET A 339 -2.98 0.50 7.04
CA MET A 339 -1.56 0.10 6.98
C MET A 339 -0.73 0.75 8.09
N ALA A 340 -0.92 2.05 8.34
CA ALA A 340 -0.24 2.77 9.42
C ALA A 340 -0.57 2.16 10.80
N LEU A 341 -1.86 1.92 11.05
CA LEU A 341 -2.30 1.25 12.28
C LEU A 341 -1.74 -0.17 12.39
N GLY A 342 -1.69 -0.91 11.28
CA GLY A 342 -1.15 -2.26 11.24
C GLY A 342 0.32 -2.31 11.62
N SER A 343 1.14 -1.40 11.12
CA SER A 343 2.54 -1.31 11.48
C SER A 343 2.74 -0.94 12.97
N ALA A 344 2.01 0.07 13.45
CA ALA A 344 2.08 0.49 14.85
C ALA A 344 1.60 -0.62 15.82
N LEU A 345 0.44 -1.21 15.55
CA LEU A 345 -0.10 -2.28 16.38
C LEU A 345 0.73 -3.56 16.28
N GLY A 346 1.20 -3.91 15.07
CA GLY A 346 2.00 -5.09 14.82
C GLY A 346 3.29 -5.08 15.63
N SER A 347 4.05 -3.99 15.61
CA SER A 347 5.30 -3.87 16.37
C SER A 347 5.07 -3.88 17.89
N ASN A 348 4.04 -3.18 18.39
CA ASN A 348 3.69 -3.20 19.81
C ASN A 348 3.26 -4.61 20.26
N ILE A 349 2.39 -5.28 19.49
CA ILE A 349 1.95 -6.64 19.82
C ILE A 349 3.09 -7.64 19.69
N TYR A 350 4.01 -7.44 18.75
CA TYR A 350 5.19 -8.27 18.63
C TYR A 350 6.05 -8.21 19.90
N THR A 351 6.26 -7.02 20.48
CA THR A 351 6.97 -6.85 21.76
C THR A 351 6.26 -7.55 22.91
N LEU A 352 4.91 -7.47 22.97
CA LEU A 352 4.14 -8.01 24.10
C LEU A 352 3.88 -9.52 24.01
N ALA A 353 3.62 -10.04 22.80
CA ALA A 353 3.13 -11.41 22.58
C ALA A 353 3.87 -12.15 21.45
N GLY A 354 4.96 -11.58 20.94
CA GLY A 354 5.77 -12.17 19.88
C GLY A 354 5.00 -12.34 18.57
N TRP A 355 5.53 -13.21 17.71
CA TRP A 355 4.96 -13.49 16.39
C TRP A 355 3.52 -14.02 16.44
N SER A 356 3.20 -14.86 17.43
CA SER A 356 1.85 -15.40 17.60
C SER A 356 0.81 -14.30 17.84
N GLY A 357 1.19 -13.23 18.55
CA GLY A 357 0.34 -12.05 18.74
C GLY A 357 0.06 -11.31 17.42
N VAL A 358 1.10 -11.13 16.58
CA VAL A 358 0.94 -10.50 15.26
C VAL A 358 0.02 -11.34 14.36
N VAL A 359 0.20 -12.66 14.35
CA VAL A 359 -0.65 -13.62 13.62
C VAL A 359 -2.09 -13.54 14.11
N ALA A 360 -2.31 -13.45 15.44
CA ALA A 360 -3.64 -13.30 16.03
C ALA A 360 -4.32 -11.99 15.61
N LEU A 361 -3.59 -10.86 15.66
CA LEU A 361 -4.08 -9.57 15.17
C LEU A 361 -4.50 -9.66 13.70
N ALA A 362 -3.63 -10.21 12.86
CA ALA A 362 -3.87 -10.31 11.43
C ALA A 362 -5.07 -11.21 11.10
N THR A 363 -5.19 -12.36 11.78
CA THR A 363 -6.35 -13.27 11.66
C THR A 363 -7.65 -12.59 12.08
N LEU A 364 -7.63 -11.88 13.22
CA LEU A 364 -8.79 -11.13 13.72
C LEU A 364 -9.23 -10.04 12.74
N CYS A 365 -8.28 -9.26 12.21
CA CYS A 365 -8.58 -8.22 11.23
C CYS A 365 -9.16 -8.81 9.93
N GLY A 366 -8.63 -9.93 9.44
CA GLY A 366 -9.21 -10.66 8.32
C GLY A 366 -10.64 -11.12 8.59
N ALA A 367 -10.90 -11.71 9.76
CA ALA A 367 -12.23 -12.15 10.17
C ALA A 367 -13.25 -10.98 10.29
N ILE A 368 -12.81 -9.82 10.83
CA ILE A 368 -13.65 -8.62 10.89
C ILE A 368 -13.98 -8.12 9.48
N ALA A 369 -13.00 -8.08 8.57
CA ALA A 369 -13.23 -7.71 7.18
C ALA A 369 -14.24 -8.65 6.50
N LEU A 370 -14.10 -9.95 6.71
CA LEU A 370 -15.03 -10.98 6.20
C LEU A 370 -16.44 -10.75 6.76
N ALA A 371 -16.57 -10.54 8.07
CA ALA A 371 -17.87 -10.28 8.72
C ALA A 371 -18.56 -9.03 8.14
N ILE A 372 -17.83 -7.92 7.94
CA ILE A 372 -18.36 -6.71 7.31
C ILE A 372 -18.95 -7.05 5.92
N ARG A 373 -18.26 -7.84 5.11
CA ARG A 373 -18.69 -8.17 3.74
C ARG A 373 -19.85 -9.16 3.70
N VAL A 374 -19.88 -10.12 4.61
CA VAL A 374 -21.01 -11.08 4.73
C VAL A 374 -22.30 -10.36 5.17
N ILE A 375 -22.21 -9.52 6.20
CA ILE A 375 -23.36 -8.74 6.69
C ILE A 375 -23.90 -7.81 5.59
N GLU A 376 -23.01 -7.18 4.81
CA GLU A 376 -23.42 -6.33 3.68
C GLU A 376 -24.20 -7.12 2.63
N SER A 377 -23.70 -8.28 2.22
CA SER A 377 -24.38 -9.14 1.25
C SER A 377 -25.76 -9.57 1.73
N ALA A 378 -25.89 -9.94 3.00
CA ALA A 378 -27.17 -10.32 3.58
C ALA A 378 -28.19 -9.17 3.52
N ARG A 379 -27.76 -7.94 3.84
CA ARG A 379 -28.62 -6.75 3.76
C ARG A 379 -29.07 -6.43 2.33
N VAL A 380 -28.21 -6.61 1.34
CA VAL A 380 -28.58 -6.38 -0.08
C VAL A 380 -29.62 -7.40 -0.53
N LEU A 381 -29.45 -8.67 -0.14
CA LEU A 381 -30.40 -9.72 -0.48
C LEU A 381 -31.77 -9.51 0.18
N SER A 382 -31.81 -9.13 1.48
CA SER A 382 -33.09 -8.83 2.17
C SER A 382 -33.81 -7.66 1.54
N ALA A 383 -33.10 -6.57 1.20
CA ALA A 383 -33.69 -5.41 0.54
C ALA A 383 -34.21 -5.71 -0.89
N GLN A 384 -33.67 -6.70 -1.57
CA GLN A 384 -34.18 -7.18 -2.85
C GLN A 384 -35.41 -8.03 -2.69
N ALA A 385 -35.48 -8.89 -1.66
CA ALA A 385 -36.63 -9.72 -1.35
C ALA A 385 -37.86 -8.91 -0.92
N GLU A 386 -37.67 -7.77 -0.26
CA GLU A 386 -38.78 -6.87 0.13
C GLU A 386 -39.35 -6.05 -1.04
N ARG A 387 -38.70 -6.04 -2.19
CA ARG A 387 -39.15 -5.32 -3.40
C ARG A 387 -39.87 -6.19 -4.43
N VAL A 388 -39.88 -7.51 -4.23
CA VAL A 388 -40.57 -8.50 -5.03
C VAL A 388 -41.87 -8.89 -4.34
#